data_014ac31390a7aec58662a4627dc64a2b
#
_entry.id   014ac31390a7aec58662a4627dc64a2b
#
_cell.length_a   1.000
_cell.length_b   1.000
_cell.length_c   1.000
_cell.angle_alpha   90.00
_cell.angle_beta   90.00
_cell.angle_gamma   90.00
#
_symmetry.space_group_name_H-M   'P 1'
#
loop_
_entity.id
_entity.type
_entity.pdbx_description
1 polymer ?
#
loop_
_entity_poly.entity_id
_entity_poly.type
_entity_poly.pdbx_seq_one_letter_code
_entity_poly.pdbx_strand_id
1 'polypeptide(L)'
;KINESNRLAHVIHRELLSGVRKQHEVEDLRVKQAPFYVLIGARMPAVLTEIGFLTNPQEHQRLTNPGYRELLADGIARGVSAYAQQLRGGADLGGSQLAAQGGPPVVGSGRR
;
A
#
# COMPACT_ATOMS: atom_id res chain seq x y z
N LYS A 1 -8.03 -12.99 -6.11
CA LYS A 1 -8.07 -11.60 -5.66
C LYS A 1 -7.30 -11.34 -4.39
N ILE A 2 -7.46 -12.18 -3.40
CA ILE A 2 -6.69 -12.03 -2.16
C ILE A 2 -5.21 -12.01 -2.46
N ASN A 3 -4.73 -12.93 -3.28
CA ASN A 3 -3.31 -13.00 -3.60
C ASN A 3 -2.81 -11.77 -4.33
N GLU A 4 -3.59 -11.25 -5.29
CA GLU A 4 -3.18 -10.08 -6.04
C GLU A 4 -3.29 -8.81 -5.20
N SER A 5 -4.30 -8.69 -4.37
CA SER A 5 -4.39 -7.57 -3.43
C SER A 5 -3.24 -7.60 -2.43
N ASN A 6 -2.86 -8.78 -1.95
CA ASN A 6 -1.71 -8.92 -1.07
C ASN A 6 -0.41 -8.50 -1.75
N ARG A 7 -0.22 -8.91 -3.00
CA ARG A 7 0.97 -8.51 -3.74
C ARG A 7 1.03 -7.00 -3.90
N LEU A 8 -0.08 -6.40 -4.29
CA LEU A 8 -0.17 -4.95 -4.42
C LEU A 8 0.13 -4.27 -3.08
N ALA A 9 -0.46 -4.78 -2.00
CA ALA A 9 -0.25 -4.22 -0.67
C ALA A 9 1.21 -4.28 -0.26
N HIS A 10 1.86 -5.42 -0.46
CA HIS A 10 3.27 -5.57 -0.10
C HIS A 10 4.18 -4.65 -0.91
N VAL A 11 3.90 -4.50 -2.19
CA VAL A 11 4.71 -3.63 -3.05
C VAL A 11 4.54 -2.16 -2.66
N ILE A 12 3.31 -1.72 -2.43
CA ILE A 12 3.05 -0.35 -1.97
C ILE A 12 3.71 -0.11 -0.62
N HIS A 13 3.55 -1.05 0.31
CA HIS A 13 4.11 -0.91 1.65
C HIS A 13 5.63 -0.80 1.62
N ARG A 14 6.29 -1.63 0.84
CA ARG A 14 7.74 -1.59 0.67
C ARG A 14 8.20 -0.23 0.14
N GLU A 15 7.53 0.29 -0.89
CA GLU A 15 7.91 1.56 -1.48
C GLU A 15 7.64 2.73 -0.55
N LEU A 16 6.54 2.69 0.19
CA LEU A 16 6.24 3.70 1.19
C LEU A 16 7.31 3.77 2.27
N LEU A 17 7.65 2.63 2.85
CA LEU A 17 8.67 2.58 3.90
C LEU A 17 10.03 3.04 3.38
N SER A 18 10.41 2.58 2.20
CA SER A 18 11.67 2.97 1.59
C SER A 18 11.76 4.48 1.40
N GLY A 19 10.70 5.08 0.89
CA GLY A 19 10.68 6.52 0.65
C GLY A 19 10.67 7.33 1.92
N VAL A 20 9.80 6.98 2.86
CA VAL A 20 9.64 7.75 4.11
C VAL A 20 10.88 7.62 4.99
N ARG A 21 11.49 6.44 5.04
CA ARG A 21 12.65 6.19 5.89
C ARG A 21 13.92 6.93 5.47
N LYS A 22 13.92 7.53 4.30
CA LYS A 22 15.03 8.40 3.89
C LYS A 22 15.11 9.66 4.75
N GLN A 23 14.00 10.10 5.32
CA GLN A 23 13.92 11.36 6.06
C GLN A 23 13.27 11.23 7.43
N HIS A 24 12.60 10.12 7.72
CA HIS A 24 11.85 9.96 8.96
C HIS A 24 12.01 8.56 9.51
N GLU A 25 12.00 8.47 10.83
CA GLU A 25 11.90 7.18 11.49
C GLU A 25 10.43 6.81 11.59
N VAL A 26 10.04 5.70 10.99
CA VAL A 26 8.69 5.18 11.09
C VAL A 26 8.73 3.70 11.39
N GLU A 27 7.77 3.26 12.17
CA GLU A 27 7.63 1.86 12.52
C GLU A 27 6.95 1.11 11.39
N ASP A 28 7.41 -0.11 11.16
CA ASP A 28 6.79 -1.00 10.17
C ASP A 28 5.64 -1.75 10.84
N LEU A 29 4.42 -1.32 10.58
CA LEU A 29 3.23 -1.99 11.10
C LEU A 29 2.76 -3.13 10.21
N ARG A 30 3.46 -3.37 9.11
CA ARG A 30 3.25 -4.48 8.21
C ARG A 30 1.92 -4.42 7.45
N VAL A 31 1.79 -5.33 6.50
CA VAL A 31 0.56 -5.53 5.75
C VAL A 31 -0.34 -6.45 6.55
N LYS A 32 -1.61 -6.08 6.66
CA LYS A 32 -2.60 -6.82 7.41
C LYS A 32 -3.82 -7.09 6.53
N GLN A 33 -4.49 -8.19 6.80
CA GLN A 33 -5.76 -8.50 6.16
C GLN A 33 -6.89 -8.28 7.16
N ALA A 34 -7.96 -7.68 6.68
CA ALA A 34 -9.16 -7.48 7.49
C ALA A 34 -10.35 -7.23 6.56
N PRO A 35 -11.57 -7.50 7.02
CA PRO A 35 -12.76 -7.29 6.21
C PRO A 35 -13.15 -5.81 6.21
N PHE A 36 -12.37 -4.98 5.53
CA PHE A 36 -12.65 -3.55 5.47
C PHE A 36 -13.83 -3.26 4.56
N TYR A 37 -14.81 -2.61 5.13
CA TYR A 37 -16.06 -2.33 4.46
C TYR A 37 -15.85 -1.55 3.15
N VAL A 38 -14.93 -0.60 3.18
CA VAL A 38 -14.64 0.27 2.02
C VAL A 38 -14.13 -0.53 0.81
N LEU A 39 -13.60 -1.72 1.03
CA LEU A 39 -13.02 -2.52 -0.03
C LEU A 39 -13.95 -3.66 -0.48
N ILE A 40 -15.07 -3.84 0.22
CA ILE A 40 -16.02 -4.89 -0.12
C ILE A 40 -16.65 -4.57 -1.48
N GLY A 41 -16.69 -5.57 -2.35
CA GLY A 41 -17.24 -5.40 -3.69
C GLY A 41 -16.27 -4.98 -4.76
N ALA A 42 -15.03 -4.68 -4.39
CA ALA A 42 -14.00 -4.38 -5.40
C ALA A 42 -13.77 -5.60 -6.30
N ARG A 43 -13.77 -5.37 -7.60
CA ARG A 43 -13.58 -6.44 -8.60
C ARG A 43 -12.17 -6.43 -9.18
N MET A 44 -11.28 -5.68 -8.59
CA MET A 44 -9.87 -5.62 -8.96
C MET A 44 -9.04 -5.70 -7.68
N PRO A 45 -7.74 -5.89 -7.77
CA PRO A 45 -6.88 -5.79 -6.60
C PRO A 45 -7.10 -4.44 -5.90
N ALA A 46 -7.31 -4.49 -4.60
CA ALA A 46 -7.67 -3.30 -3.83
C ALA A 46 -6.99 -3.33 -2.48
N VAL A 47 -6.52 -2.17 -2.04
CA VAL A 47 -5.84 -2.03 -0.76
C VAL A 47 -6.31 -0.76 -0.06
N LEU A 48 -6.20 -0.77 1.26
CA LEU A 48 -6.38 0.41 2.08
C LEU A 48 -5.01 0.78 2.66
N THR A 49 -4.54 1.97 2.36
CA THR A 49 -3.27 2.45 2.88
C THR A 49 -3.54 3.39 4.05
N GLU A 50 -3.11 2.96 5.24
CA GLU A 50 -3.23 3.79 6.44
C GLU A 50 -1.93 4.53 6.67
N ILE A 51 -1.98 5.85 6.59
CA ILE A 51 -0.77 6.68 6.58
C ILE A 51 -0.48 7.35 7.92
N GLY A 52 -1.33 7.15 8.91
CA GLY A 52 -1.11 7.67 10.25
C GLY A 52 -2.41 7.94 10.97
N PHE A 53 -2.28 8.30 12.24
CA PHE A 53 -3.43 8.61 13.09
C PHE A 53 -3.44 10.10 13.41
N LEU A 54 -4.52 10.78 13.06
CA LEU A 54 -4.66 12.21 13.30
C LEU A 54 -4.69 12.55 14.79
N THR A 55 -5.07 11.58 15.61
CA THR A 55 -5.11 11.77 17.07
C THR A 55 -3.74 11.69 17.73
N ASN A 56 -2.73 11.23 17.02
CA ASN A 56 -1.36 11.24 17.50
C ASN A 56 -0.71 12.56 17.09
N PRO A 57 -0.27 13.40 18.05
CA PRO A 57 0.23 14.74 17.72
C PRO A 57 1.41 14.74 16.77
N GLN A 58 2.32 13.78 16.90
CA GLN A 58 3.49 13.70 16.04
C GLN A 58 3.10 13.31 14.62
N GLU A 59 2.22 12.33 14.48
CA GLU A 59 1.76 11.90 13.16
C GLU A 59 0.91 12.97 12.50
N HIS A 60 0.07 13.63 13.29
CA HIS A 60 -0.71 14.76 12.80
C HIS A 60 0.20 15.84 12.23
N GLN A 61 1.26 16.18 12.96
CA GLN A 61 2.20 17.20 12.51
C GLN A 61 2.87 16.81 11.19
N ARG A 62 3.27 15.54 11.06
CA ARG A 62 3.85 15.05 9.80
C ARG A 62 2.85 15.16 8.65
N LEU A 63 1.61 14.76 8.88
CA LEU A 63 0.58 14.75 7.85
C LEU A 63 0.18 16.16 7.40
N THR A 64 0.39 17.18 8.24
CA THR A 64 0.16 18.57 7.83
C THR A 64 1.31 19.14 7.02
N ASN A 65 2.44 18.46 6.95
CA ASN A 65 3.60 18.92 6.20
C ASN A 65 3.48 18.49 4.74
N PRO A 66 3.44 19.43 3.79
CA PRO A 66 3.32 19.10 2.36
C PRO A 66 4.43 18.18 1.86
N GLY A 67 5.66 18.38 2.34
CA GLY A 67 6.79 17.54 1.94
C GLY A 67 6.60 16.08 2.36
N TYR A 68 6.06 15.85 3.54
CA TYR A 68 5.77 14.50 4.01
C TYR A 68 4.69 13.84 3.16
N ARG A 69 3.63 14.57 2.86
CA ARG A 69 2.57 14.05 2.00
C ARG A 69 3.10 13.70 0.61
N GLU A 70 4.04 14.47 0.10
CA GLU A 70 4.69 14.19 -1.18
C GLU A 70 5.47 12.88 -1.14
N LEU A 71 6.19 12.62 -0.05
CA LEU A 71 6.88 11.35 0.14
C LEU A 71 5.91 10.17 0.12
N LEU A 72 4.76 10.34 0.78
CA LEU A 72 3.73 9.29 0.80
C LEU A 72 3.16 9.05 -0.59
N ALA A 73 2.82 10.13 -1.29
CA ALA A 73 2.26 10.04 -2.64
C ALA A 73 3.23 9.36 -3.61
N ASP A 74 4.50 9.73 -3.55
CA ASP A 74 5.53 9.14 -4.39
C ASP A 74 5.70 7.65 -4.09
N GLY A 75 5.67 7.28 -2.82
CA GLY A 75 5.79 5.87 -2.43
C GLY A 75 4.63 5.03 -2.96
N ILE A 76 3.41 5.55 -2.82
CA ILE A 76 2.22 4.86 -3.34
C ILE A 76 2.33 4.73 -4.86
N ALA A 77 2.68 5.80 -5.54
CA ALA A 77 2.80 5.79 -7.00
C ALA A 77 3.86 4.79 -7.48
N ARG A 78 5.01 4.74 -6.83
CA ARG A 78 6.05 3.76 -7.17
C ARG A 78 5.56 2.34 -6.93
N GLY A 79 4.83 2.13 -5.83
CA GLY A 79 4.28 0.81 -5.53
C GLY A 79 3.29 0.33 -6.58
N VAL A 80 2.36 1.19 -6.97
CA VAL A 80 1.39 0.86 -8.02
C VAL A 80 2.09 0.60 -9.33
N SER A 81 3.06 1.42 -9.68
CA SER A 81 3.83 1.26 -10.91
C SER A 81 4.61 -0.04 -10.94
N ALA A 82 5.26 -0.38 -9.84
CA ALA A 82 6.02 -1.63 -9.72
C ALA A 82 5.10 -2.84 -9.85
N TYR A 83 3.93 -2.78 -9.21
CA TYR A 83 2.95 -3.85 -9.32
C TYR A 83 2.48 -4.01 -10.77
N ALA A 84 2.17 -2.91 -11.44
CA ALA A 84 1.75 -2.96 -12.84
C ALA A 84 2.82 -3.59 -13.72
N GLN A 85 4.09 -3.31 -13.46
CA GLN A 85 5.18 -3.94 -14.20
C GLN A 85 5.26 -5.44 -13.95
N GLN A 86 5.03 -5.88 -12.72
CA GLN A 86 4.98 -7.29 -12.39
C GLN A 86 3.88 -8.01 -13.17
N LEU A 87 2.73 -7.37 -13.30
CA LEU A 87 1.61 -7.93 -14.08
C LEU A 87 1.99 -8.09 -15.54
N ARG A 88 2.63 -7.11 -16.13
CA ARG A 88 3.07 -7.17 -17.53
C ARG A 88 4.11 -8.25 -17.72
N GLY A 89 5.08 -8.35 -16.82
CA GLY A 89 6.09 -9.40 -16.88
C GLY A 89 5.49 -10.79 -16.76
N GLY A 90 4.51 -10.96 -15.88
CA GLY A 90 3.80 -12.23 -15.74
C GLY A 90 3.03 -12.60 -16.99
N ALA A 91 2.39 -11.64 -17.64
CA ALA A 91 1.68 -11.86 -18.90
C ALA A 91 2.65 -12.27 -20.01
N ASP A 92 3.81 -11.63 -20.05
CA ASP A 92 4.85 -11.94 -21.06
C ASP A 92 5.42 -13.35 -20.88
N LEU A 93 5.40 -13.85 -19.65
CA LEU A 93 5.87 -15.21 -19.36
C LEU A 93 4.80 -16.27 -19.61
N GLY A 94 3.70 -15.90 -20.21
CA GLY A 94 2.80 -16.89 -20.74
C GLY A 94 1.77 -17.41 -19.80
N GLY A 95 1.08 -16.66 -19.15
CA GLY A 95 -0.02 -17.30 -18.61
C GLY A 95 -0.43 -17.01 -17.25
N SER A 96 -0.27 -15.85 -16.90
CA SER A 96 -0.74 -15.54 -15.60
C SER A 96 -2.22 -15.57 -15.52
N GLN A 97 -2.65 -16.41 -14.70
CA GLN A 97 -4.03 -16.47 -14.27
C GLN A 97 -4.18 -15.55 -13.08
N LEU A 98 -4.53 -14.33 -13.32
CA LEU A 98 -4.79 -13.42 -12.20
C LEU A 98 -6.21 -13.62 -11.74
N ALA A 99 -6.41 -14.62 -10.96
CA ALA A 99 -7.72 -14.94 -10.46
C ALA A 99 -8.13 -13.97 -9.35
N ALA A 100 -9.27 -13.41 -9.51
CA ALA A 100 -9.82 -12.46 -8.56
C ALA A 100 -10.46 -13.16 -7.37
N GLN A 101 -9.86 -13.14 -6.22
CA GLN A 101 -10.33 -13.89 -5.07
C GLN A 101 -10.28 -13.11 -3.77
N GLY A 102 -11.30 -13.19 -3.01
CA GLY A 102 -11.29 -12.82 -1.62
C GLY A 102 -11.27 -11.36 -1.24
N GLY A 103 -11.08 -11.11 0.00
CA GLY A 103 -11.14 -9.79 0.55
C GLY A 103 -9.86 -9.00 0.41
N PRO A 104 -9.93 -7.72 0.61
CA PRO A 104 -8.80 -6.84 0.39
C PRO A 104 -7.83 -6.79 1.57
N PRO A 105 -6.56 -6.65 1.29
CA PRO A 105 -5.57 -6.41 2.32
C PRO A 105 -5.50 -4.94 2.73
N VAL A 106 -4.85 -4.72 3.83
CA VAL A 106 -4.59 -3.37 4.34
C VAL A 106 -3.11 -3.15 4.42
N VAL A 107 -2.68 -2.00 4.01
CA VAL A 107 -1.28 -1.59 4.15
C VAL A 107 -1.22 -0.54 5.23
N GLY A 108 -0.50 -0.85 6.31
CA GLY A 108 -0.25 0.12 7.35
C GLY A 108 1.09 0.77 7.10
N SER A 109 1.06 2.04 6.78
CA SER A 109 2.28 2.79 6.52
C SER A 109 2.57 3.84 7.58
N GLY A 110 1.66 4.01 8.50
CA GLY A 110 1.82 4.98 9.57
C GLY A 110 2.28 4.35 10.87
N ARG A 111 2.39 5.17 11.85
CA ARG A 111 2.72 4.76 13.22
C ARG A 111 1.53 4.99 14.13
N ARG A 112 1.51 4.23 15.17
CA ARG A 112 0.56 4.45 16.26
C ARG A 112 1.18 5.27 17.36
#